data_97da9ee418f3db66b06da5c153f0415e
#
_entry.id   97da9ee418f3db66b06da5c153f0415e
#
_cell.length_a   1.000
_cell.length_b   1.000
_cell.length_c   1.000
_cell.angle_alpha   90.00
_cell.angle_beta   90.00
_cell.angle_gamma   90.00
#
_symmetry.space_group_name_H-M   'P 1'
#
loop_
_entity.id
_entity.type
_entity.pdbx_description
1 polymer ?
#
loop_
_entity_poly.entity_id
_entity_poly.type
_entity_poly.pdbx_seq_one_letter_code
_entity_poly.pdbx_strand_id
1 'polypeptide(L)'
;MYENELKRILNGDEKTLNKVTKSMNDREKEAYLSMIKYPFIVIRSTGSLGIADLVAIRSDLSMLIEVKARSSNKIMFSNESGRVQRAAEEMWKQCNRSGVMPIFAFRMKGYHGDAWRLFTLKVSSLSGKAKEVNKIIPKLSITKKMNFYMVWEDGMKLSDFIRIINSVGGKSPSERWGMITDNII
;
A
#
# COMPACT_ATOMS: atom_id res chain seq x y z
N MET A 1 5.10 -13.27 7.25
CA MET A 1 5.82 -13.63 5.99
C MET A 1 5.52 -12.62 4.87
N TYR A 2 4.27 -12.38 4.50
CA TYR A 2 3.88 -11.47 3.40
C TYR A 2 4.04 -9.99 3.74
N GLU A 3 3.90 -9.59 5.01
CA GLU A 3 4.23 -8.23 5.46
C GLU A 3 5.69 -7.87 5.14
N ASN A 4 6.62 -8.80 5.37
CA ASN A 4 8.03 -8.60 5.04
C ASN A 4 8.28 -8.54 3.51
N GLU A 5 7.49 -9.29 2.71
CA GLU A 5 7.56 -9.19 1.24
C GLU A 5 7.15 -7.79 0.80
N LEU A 6 5.98 -7.32 1.23
CA LEU A 6 5.47 -5.98 0.88
C LEU A 6 6.38 -4.87 1.40
N LYS A 7 6.87 -4.98 2.64
CA LYS A 7 7.85 -4.06 3.21
C LYS A 7 9.08 -3.92 2.31
N ARG A 8 9.68 -5.04 1.90
CA ARG A 8 10.88 -5.03 1.06
C ARG A 8 10.60 -4.47 -0.33
N ILE A 9 9.45 -4.77 -0.92
CA ILE A 9 9.04 -4.18 -2.21
C ILE A 9 8.98 -2.66 -2.08
N LEU A 10 8.26 -2.15 -1.08
CA LEU A 10 8.09 -0.70 -0.89
C LEU A 10 9.39 0.01 -0.47
N ASN A 11 10.31 -0.69 0.21
CA ASN A 11 11.65 -0.16 0.53
C ASN A 11 12.61 -0.15 -0.67
N GLY A 12 12.23 -0.71 -1.82
CA GLY A 12 13.12 -0.79 -2.99
C GLY A 12 14.23 -1.84 -2.87
N ASP A 13 14.01 -2.93 -2.09
CA ASP A 13 15.00 -4.02 -1.94
C ASP A 13 15.19 -4.77 -3.26
N GLU A 14 16.32 -4.54 -3.93
CA GLU A 14 16.62 -5.06 -5.26
C GLU A 14 16.49 -6.59 -5.35
N LYS A 15 16.98 -7.31 -4.33
CA LYS A 15 16.93 -8.78 -4.31
C LYS A 15 15.48 -9.28 -4.30
N THR A 16 14.62 -8.66 -3.51
CA THR A 16 13.21 -8.99 -3.45
C THR A 16 12.51 -8.60 -4.75
N LEU A 17 12.76 -7.40 -5.26
CA LEU A 17 12.17 -6.92 -6.51
C LEU A 17 12.51 -7.83 -7.69
N ASN A 18 13.77 -8.18 -7.87
CA ASN A 18 14.22 -9.11 -8.90
C ASN A 18 13.59 -10.51 -8.76
N LYS A 19 13.31 -10.96 -7.54
CA LYS A 19 12.66 -12.25 -7.28
C LYS A 19 11.18 -12.23 -7.64
N VAL A 20 10.42 -11.23 -7.15
CA VAL A 20 8.96 -11.19 -7.32
C VAL A 20 8.52 -10.83 -8.73
N THR A 21 9.38 -10.14 -9.49
CA THR A 21 9.06 -9.72 -10.85
C THR A 21 9.40 -10.76 -11.95
N LYS A 22 9.95 -11.92 -11.58
CA LYS A 22 10.37 -12.95 -12.56
C LYS A 22 9.25 -13.43 -13.48
N SER A 23 8.01 -13.48 -12.99
CA SER A 23 6.84 -13.93 -13.73
C SER A 23 5.90 -12.80 -14.13
N MET A 24 6.31 -11.56 -14.01
CA MET A 24 5.56 -10.38 -14.39
C MET A 24 5.84 -9.99 -15.85
N ASN A 25 4.89 -9.35 -16.51
CA ASN A 25 5.15 -8.71 -17.79
C ASN A 25 6.06 -7.47 -17.61
N ASP A 26 6.62 -6.96 -18.72
CA ASP A 26 7.60 -5.87 -18.70
C ASP A 26 7.07 -4.62 -18.02
N ARG A 27 5.82 -4.25 -18.26
CA ARG A 27 5.18 -3.06 -17.66
C ARG A 27 5.01 -3.18 -16.14
N GLU A 28 4.62 -4.35 -15.65
CA GLU A 28 4.51 -4.64 -14.23
C GLU A 28 5.89 -4.64 -13.57
N LYS A 29 6.86 -5.29 -14.23
CA LYS A 29 8.26 -5.35 -13.78
C LYS A 29 8.90 -3.98 -13.67
N GLU A 30 8.75 -3.13 -14.70
CA GLU A 30 9.26 -1.75 -14.70
C GLU A 30 8.68 -0.95 -13.53
N ALA A 31 7.37 -1.06 -13.29
CA ALA A 31 6.73 -0.39 -12.16
C ALA A 31 7.36 -0.81 -10.82
N TYR A 32 7.52 -2.11 -10.56
CA TYR A 32 8.15 -2.59 -9.34
C TYR A 32 9.60 -2.14 -9.19
N LEU A 33 10.39 -2.21 -10.26
CA LEU A 33 11.81 -1.81 -10.25
C LEU A 33 11.97 -0.30 -10.03
N SER A 34 10.97 0.53 -10.37
CA SER A 34 11.00 1.96 -10.08
C SER A 34 11.06 2.27 -8.57
N MET A 35 10.67 1.31 -7.71
CA MET A 35 10.79 1.46 -6.25
C MET A 35 12.25 1.55 -5.78
N ILE A 36 13.23 1.07 -6.53
CA ILE A 36 14.67 1.25 -6.23
C ILE A 36 14.99 2.76 -6.20
N LYS A 37 14.45 3.50 -7.17
CA LYS A 37 14.68 4.95 -7.28
C LYS A 37 13.79 5.77 -6.35
N TYR A 38 12.58 5.29 -6.03
CA TYR A 38 11.57 6.03 -5.25
C TYR A 38 11.06 5.22 -4.05
N PRO A 39 11.95 4.78 -3.12
CA PRO A 39 11.56 3.93 -2.00
C PRO A 39 10.76 4.69 -0.93
N PHE A 40 10.01 3.92 -0.15
CA PHE A 40 9.49 4.35 1.15
C PHE A 40 10.41 3.92 2.27
N ILE A 41 10.38 4.67 3.38
CA ILE A 41 10.78 4.14 4.68
C ILE A 41 9.60 3.32 5.19
N VAL A 42 9.77 2.00 5.37
CA VAL A 42 8.68 1.13 5.84
C VAL A 42 9.03 0.49 7.17
N ILE A 43 8.20 0.76 8.16
CA ILE A 43 8.33 0.22 9.51
C ILE A 43 7.26 -0.87 9.67
N ARG A 44 7.64 -2.02 10.24
CA ARG A 44 6.71 -3.06 10.64
C ARG A 44 6.26 -2.77 12.07
N SER A 45 4.95 -2.76 12.28
CA SER A 45 4.39 -2.72 13.63
C SER A 45 4.63 -4.05 14.33
N THR A 46 5.13 -3.99 15.56
CA THR A 46 5.36 -5.15 16.42
C THR A 46 4.48 -5.03 17.66
N GLY A 47 3.60 -6.01 17.87
CA GLY A 47 2.78 -6.10 19.09
C GLY A 47 1.28 -5.89 18.89
N SER A 48 0.52 -6.14 19.95
CA SER A 48 -0.95 -6.14 19.98
C SER A 48 -1.62 -4.77 19.89
N LEU A 49 -0.85 -3.70 19.89
CA LEU A 49 -1.32 -2.31 19.78
C LEU A 49 -1.18 -1.74 18.37
N GLY A 50 -0.76 -2.55 17.40
CA GLY A 50 -0.59 -2.10 16.03
C GLY A 50 -1.93 -1.77 15.38
N ILE A 51 -2.10 -0.51 14.99
CA ILE A 51 -3.25 -0.04 14.21
C ILE A 51 -3.21 -0.61 12.78
N ALA A 52 -2.02 -1.00 12.32
CA ALA A 52 -1.74 -1.58 11.03
C ALA A 52 -0.47 -2.45 11.08
N ASP A 53 -0.29 -3.35 10.13
CA ASP A 53 0.89 -4.21 10.03
C ASP A 53 2.16 -3.43 9.63
N LEU A 54 2.01 -2.43 8.74
CA LEU A 54 3.11 -1.62 8.23
C LEU A 54 2.75 -0.12 8.25
N VAL A 55 3.77 0.69 8.48
CA VAL A 55 3.75 2.15 8.25
C VAL A 55 4.74 2.46 7.15
N ALA A 56 4.28 3.04 6.05
CA ALA A 56 5.12 3.46 4.93
C ALA A 56 5.14 4.98 4.84
N ILE A 57 6.34 5.56 4.85
CA ILE A 57 6.56 7.01 4.90
C ILE A 57 7.43 7.42 3.73
N ARG A 58 6.98 8.42 2.99
CA ARG A 58 7.73 9.14 1.97
C ARG A 58 7.29 10.61 2.00
N SER A 59 8.14 11.53 1.55
CA SER A 59 7.88 12.97 1.64
C SER A 59 6.56 13.44 1.01
N ASP A 60 6.06 12.70 0.03
CA ASP A 60 4.86 13.02 -0.74
C ASP A 60 3.64 12.15 -0.39
N LEU A 61 3.84 11.06 0.36
CA LEU A 61 2.78 10.09 0.66
C LEU A 61 3.14 9.27 1.92
N SER A 62 2.24 9.25 2.89
CA SER A 62 2.33 8.39 4.07
C SER A 62 1.10 7.49 4.17
N MET A 63 1.31 6.22 4.54
CA MET A 63 0.27 5.19 4.56
C MET A 63 0.36 4.31 5.79
N LEU A 64 -0.79 3.93 6.33
CA LEU A 64 -0.95 2.77 7.21
C LEU A 64 -1.43 1.59 6.36
N ILE A 65 -0.79 0.43 6.49
CA ILE A 65 -1.06 -0.71 5.62
C ILE A 65 -1.39 -1.94 6.46
N GLU A 66 -2.59 -2.46 6.28
CA GLU A 66 -3.03 -3.77 6.79
C GLU A 66 -2.82 -4.82 5.71
N VAL A 67 -2.14 -5.92 6.04
CA VAL A 67 -1.77 -6.98 5.10
C VAL A 67 -2.60 -8.22 5.33
N LYS A 68 -3.25 -8.71 4.29
CA LYS A 68 -3.99 -9.97 4.31
C LYS A 68 -3.51 -10.89 3.18
N ALA A 69 -3.37 -12.18 3.47
CA ALA A 69 -2.97 -13.17 2.48
C ALA A 69 -3.84 -14.41 2.56
N ARG A 70 -4.45 -14.81 1.43
CA ARG A 70 -5.31 -15.98 1.30
C ARG A 70 -5.06 -16.68 -0.04
N SER A 71 -5.45 -17.93 -0.13
CA SER A 71 -5.55 -18.69 -1.39
C SER A 71 -6.91 -18.53 -2.06
N SER A 72 -7.95 -18.14 -1.30
CA SER A 72 -9.27 -17.76 -1.84
C SER A 72 -9.25 -16.32 -2.32
N ASN A 73 -10.06 -16.01 -3.31
CA ASN A 73 -10.16 -14.67 -3.89
C ASN A 73 -10.97 -13.67 -3.04
N LYS A 74 -11.55 -14.11 -1.92
CA LYS A 74 -12.39 -13.27 -1.05
C LYS A 74 -11.96 -13.32 0.41
N ILE A 75 -11.95 -12.16 1.06
CA ILE A 75 -11.71 -12.02 2.50
C ILE A 75 -12.87 -11.24 3.12
N MET A 76 -13.56 -11.88 4.08
CA MET A 76 -14.61 -11.27 4.89
C MET A 76 -14.03 -10.77 6.20
N PHE A 77 -14.25 -9.51 6.55
CA PHE A 77 -13.72 -8.90 7.79
C PHE A 77 -14.52 -9.27 9.04
N SER A 78 -15.75 -9.74 8.85
CA SER A 78 -16.60 -10.26 9.92
C SER A 78 -16.15 -11.61 10.48
N ASN A 79 -15.29 -12.35 9.75
CA ASN A 79 -14.72 -13.59 10.23
C ASN A 79 -13.79 -13.32 11.44
N GLU A 80 -13.45 -14.35 12.21
CA GLU A 80 -12.57 -14.25 13.37
C GLU A 80 -13.15 -13.32 14.48
N SER A 81 -14.42 -13.52 14.85
CA SER A 81 -15.12 -12.76 15.90
C SER A 81 -15.19 -11.23 15.62
N GLY A 82 -15.13 -10.83 14.37
CA GLY A 82 -15.19 -9.42 13.96
C GLY A 82 -13.95 -8.59 14.35
N ARG A 83 -12.86 -9.23 14.79
CA ARG A 83 -11.62 -8.53 15.18
C ARG A 83 -11.02 -7.74 14.02
N VAL A 84 -11.00 -8.34 12.82
CA VAL A 84 -10.49 -7.67 11.61
C VAL A 84 -11.34 -6.47 11.24
N GLN A 85 -12.66 -6.58 11.39
CA GLN A 85 -13.58 -5.47 11.16
C GLN A 85 -13.28 -4.29 12.09
N ARG A 86 -13.19 -4.55 13.41
CA ARG A 86 -12.87 -3.51 14.41
C ARG A 86 -11.50 -2.86 14.18
N ALA A 87 -10.49 -3.66 13.80
CA ALA A 87 -9.17 -3.14 13.49
C ALA A 87 -9.21 -2.19 12.26
N ALA A 88 -9.96 -2.55 11.22
CA ALA A 88 -10.13 -1.70 10.04
C ALA A 88 -10.87 -0.40 10.36
N GLU A 89 -11.90 -0.44 11.20
CA GLU A 89 -12.62 0.74 11.66
C GLU A 89 -11.74 1.66 12.50
N GLU A 90 -10.92 1.10 13.39
CA GLU A 90 -9.98 1.87 14.20
C GLU A 90 -8.89 2.50 13.34
N MET A 91 -8.31 1.75 12.41
CA MET A 91 -7.34 2.29 11.44
C MET A 91 -7.96 3.44 10.64
N TRP A 92 -9.21 3.31 10.19
CA TRP A 92 -9.91 4.38 9.50
C TRP A 92 -10.06 5.64 10.36
N LYS A 93 -10.49 5.50 11.62
CA LYS A 93 -10.61 6.63 12.55
C LYS A 93 -9.29 7.37 12.72
N GLN A 94 -8.19 6.63 12.95
CA GLN A 94 -6.86 7.23 13.12
C GLN A 94 -6.40 7.92 11.82
N CYS A 95 -6.58 7.30 10.67
CA CYS A 95 -6.26 7.89 9.37
C CYS A 95 -7.07 9.15 9.09
N ASN A 96 -8.36 9.14 9.43
CA ASN A 96 -9.23 10.30 9.24
C ASN A 96 -8.90 11.47 10.18
N ARG A 97 -8.29 11.21 11.34
CA ARG A 97 -7.81 12.27 12.27
C ARG A 97 -6.45 12.82 11.85
N SER A 98 -5.58 11.97 11.33
CA SER A 98 -4.17 12.32 11.06
C SER A 98 -3.89 12.74 9.62
N GLY A 99 -4.83 12.57 8.69
CA GLY A 99 -4.61 12.81 7.26
C GLY A 99 -3.64 11.81 6.61
N VAL A 100 -3.50 10.61 7.18
CA VAL A 100 -2.70 9.51 6.63
C VAL A 100 -3.61 8.57 5.84
N MET A 101 -3.12 7.99 4.76
CA MET A 101 -3.92 7.14 3.86
C MET A 101 -3.96 5.69 4.36
N PRO A 102 -5.16 5.09 4.61
CA PRO A 102 -5.28 3.67 4.92
C PRO A 102 -5.18 2.83 3.65
N ILE A 103 -4.43 1.74 3.71
CA ILE A 103 -4.30 0.74 2.64
C ILE A 103 -4.57 -0.64 3.22
N PHE A 104 -5.37 -1.42 2.50
CA PHE A 104 -5.60 -2.84 2.75
C PHE A 104 -4.97 -3.62 1.60
N ALA A 105 -3.88 -4.32 1.88
CA ALA A 105 -3.11 -5.04 0.89
C ALA A 105 -3.48 -6.53 0.91
N PHE A 106 -4.04 -7.02 -0.17
CA PHE A 106 -4.44 -8.41 -0.33
C PHE A 106 -3.45 -9.17 -1.23
N ARG A 107 -2.76 -10.15 -0.65
CA ARG A 107 -1.85 -11.06 -1.35
C ARG A 107 -2.56 -12.37 -1.70
N MET A 108 -2.72 -12.67 -2.98
CA MET A 108 -3.20 -13.98 -3.45
C MET A 108 -2.07 -15.00 -3.36
N LYS A 109 -2.23 -16.03 -2.50
CA LYS A 109 -1.26 -17.11 -2.36
C LYS A 109 -1.27 -17.99 -3.61
N GLY A 110 -0.08 -18.42 -4.06
CA GLY A 110 0.07 -19.26 -5.25
C GLY A 110 -0.12 -18.55 -6.59
N TYR A 111 -0.45 -17.26 -6.59
CA TYR A 111 -0.58 -16.51 -7.84
C TYR A 111 0.79 -16.15 -8.42
N HIS A 112 0.96 -16.36 -9.73
CA HIS A 112 2.14 -15.98 -10.51
C HIS A 112 1.92 -14.61 -11.17
N GLY A 113 2.91 -13.73 -11.10
CA GLY A 113 2.81 -12.35 -11.57
C GLY A 113 2.52 -11.36 -10.43
N ASP A 114 1.87 -10.23 -10.74
CA ASP A 114 1.50 -9.24 -9.74
C ASP A 114 0.37 -9.74 -8.83
N ALA A 115 0.75 -10.38 -7.74
CA ALA A 115 -0.16 -11.06 -6.82
C ALA A 115 -0.77 -10.16 -5.75
N TRP A 116 -0.39 -8.89 -5.71
CA TRP A 116 -0.91 -7.93 -4.76
C TRP A 116 -2.05 -7.11 -5.32
N ARG A 117 -3.07 -6.89 -4.49
CA ARG A 117 -4.17 -5.97 -4.76
C ARG A 117 -4.35 -5.01 -3.60
N LEU A 118 -4.59 -3.76 -3.90
CA LEU A 118 -4.75 -2.71 -2.92
C LEU A 118 -6.19 -2.19 -2.90
N PHE A 119 -6.66 -1.95 -1.69
CA PHE A 119 -7.93 -1.33 -1.37
C PHE A 119 -7.71 -0.22 -0.36
N THR A 120 -8.70 0.66 -0.21
CA THR A 120 -8.66 1.74 0.77
C THR A 120 -10.05 2.02 1.35
N LEU A 121 -10.14 2.95 2.26
CA LEU A 121 -11.39 3.56 2.73
C LEU A 121 -11.39 5.05 2.39
N LYS A 122 -12.58 5.63 2.25
CA LYS A 122 -12.72 7.07 2.04
C LYS A 122 -12.29 7.81 3.31
N VAL A 123 -11.33 8.72 3.18
CA VAL A 123 -10.81 9.57 4.26
C VAL A 123 -10.98 11.02 3.83
N SER A 124 -11.67 11.83 4.63
CA SER A 124 -12.02 13.21 4.28
C SER A 124 -10.88 14.20 4.56
N SER A 125 -9.99 13.88 5.49
CA SER A 125 -8.89 14.75 5.92
C SER A 125 -7.65 14.68 5.03
N LEU A 126 -7.62 13.82 4.00
CA LEU A 126 -6.50 13.71 3.09
C LEU A 126 -6.33 14.98 2.25
N SER A 127 -5.07 15.35 2.01
CA SER A 127 -4.69 16.48 1.16
C SER A 127 -3.67 16.05 0.11
N GLY A 128 -3.39 16.93 -0.84
CA GLY A 128 -2.34 16.74 -1.85
C GLY A 128 -2.44 15.40 -2.57
N LYS A 129 -1.30 14.77 -2.78
CA LYS A 129 -1.17 13.49 -3.48
C LYS A 129 -1.97 12.36 -2.84
N ALA A 130 -1.99 12.29 -1.51
CA ALA A 130 -2.75 11.26 -0.79
C ALA A 130 -4.24 11.32 -1.12
N LYS A 131 -4.82 12.52 -1.21
CA LYS A 131 -6.22 12.73 -1.60
C LYS A 131 -6.50 12.24 -3.02
N GLU A 132 -5.64 12.58 -3.98
CA GLU A 132 -5.84 12.18 -5.37
C GLU A 132 -5.66 10.65 -5.55
N VAL A 133 -4.65 10.08 -4.93
CA VAL A 133 -4.42 8.63 -4.97
C VAL A 133 -5.54 7.85 -4.26
N ASN A 134 -6.04 8.34 -3.12
CA ASN A 134 -7.17 7.72 -2.42
C ASN A 134 -8.44 7.66 -3.28
N LYS A 135 -8.70 8.66 -4.12
CA LYS A 135 -9.86 8.66 -5.04
C LYS A 135 -9.83 7.48 -6.02
N ILE A 136 -8.64 7.13 -6.51
CA ILE A 136 -8.43 6.15 -7.58
C ILE A 136 -8.43 4.72 -7.04
N ILE A 137 -7.90 4.49 -5.83
CA ILE A 137 -7.84 3.15 -5.24
C ILE A 137 -9.25 2.65 -4.92
N PRO A 138 -9.62 1.41 -5.33
CA PRO A 138 -10.89 0.81 -4.99
C PRO A 138 -11.14 0.81 -3.48
N LYS A 139 -12.39 1.08 -3.08
CA LYS A 139 -12.77 1.06 -1.67
C LYS A 139 -13.08 -0.38 -1.24
N LEU A 140 -12.90 -0.67 0.05
CA LEU A 140 -13.43 -1.89 0.63
C LEU A 140 -14.92 -1.99 0.32
N SER A 141 -15.38 -3.15 -0.10
CA SER A 141 -16.79 -3.43 -0.29
C SER A 141 -17.49 -3.62 1.06
N ILE A 142 -18.79 -3.36 1.11
CA ILE A 142 -19.59 -3.45 2.33
C ILE A 142 -20.77 -4.38 2.10
N THR A 143 -20.99 -5.32 3.02
CA THR A 143 -22.17 -6.21 3.01
C THR A 143 -23.41 -5.48 3.49
N LYS A 144 -24.60 -6.09 3.29
CA LYS A 144 -25.87 -5.57 3.87
C LYS A 144 -25.83 -5.42 5.40
N LYS A 145 -24.98 -6.20 6.09
CA LYS A 145 -24.76 -6.12 7.54
C LYS A 145 -23.61 -5.17 7.92
N MET A 146 -23.20 -4.27 7.02
CA MET A 146 -22.15 -3.27 7.22
C MET A 146 -20.75 -3.85 7.52
N ASN A 147 -20.48 -5.10 7.13
CA ASN A 147 -19.14 -5.69 7.27
C ASN A 147 -18.31 -5.46 6.02
N PHE A 148 -17.05 -5.10 6.20
CA PHE A 148 -16.09 -4.96 5.11
C PHE A 148 -15.70 -6.32 4.51
N TYR A 149 -15.39 -6.30 3.22
CA TYR A 149 -14.78 -7.43 2.52
C TYR A 149 -13.95 -6.95 1.34
N MET A 150 -13.05 -7.82 0.88
CA MET A 150 -12.26 -7.65 -0.33
C MET A 150 -12.51 -8.83 -1.27
N VAL A 151 -12.65 -8.54 -2.57
CA VAL A 151 -12.55 -9.51 -3.65
C VAL A 151 -11.29 -9.18 -4.43
N TRP A 152 -10.40 -10.14 -4.60
CA TRP A 152 -9.06 -9.87 -5.12
C TRP A 152 -9.08 -9.22 -6.51
N GLU A 153 -9.96 -9.67 -7.39
CA GLU A 153 -10.11 -9.16 -8.75
C GLU A 153 -10.50 -7.67 -8.79
N ASP A 154 -11.21 -7.19 -7.76
CA ASP A 154 -11.71 -5.81 -7.68
C ASP A 154 -10.63 -4.82 -7.20
N GLY A 155 -9.51 -5.33 -6.69
CA GLY A 155 -8.44 -4.50 -6.15
C GLY A 155 -7.51 -3.92 -7.21
N MET A 156 -6.90 -2.78 -6.90
CA MET A 156 -5.86 -2.17 -7.73
C MET A 156 -4.58 -3.01 -7.68
N LYS A 157 -4.00 -3.35 -8.83
CA LYS A 157 -2.68 -3.98 -8.89
C LYS A 157 -1.63 -3.13 -8.19
N LEU A 158 -0.69 -3.76 -7.48
CA LEU A 158 0.40 -3.03 -6.84
C LEU A 158 1.29 -2.34 -7.89
N SER A 159 1.50 -2.94 -9.05
CA SER A 159 2.23 -2.32 -10.18
C SER A 159 1.55 -1.04 -10.66
N ASP A 160 0.21 -1.03 -10.77
CA ASP A 160 -0.53 0.17 -11.18
C ASP A 160 -0.46 1.26 -10.11
N PHE A 161 -0.60 0.89 -8.84
CA PHE A 161 -0.42 1.82 -7.72
C PHE A 161 0.98 2.45 -7.73
N ILE A 162 2.04 1.64 -7.84
CA ILE A 162 3.43 2.13 -7.88
C ILE A 162 3.61 3.10 -9.05
N ARG A 163 3.10 2.76 -10.23
CA ARG A 163 3.17 3.64 -11.40
C ARG A 163 2.49 4.98 -11.14
N ILE A 164 1.28 4.98 -10.58
CA ILE A 164 0.54 6.20 -10.25
C ILE A 164 1.34 7.07 -9.26
N ILE A 165 1.82 6.49 -8.16
CA ILE A 165 2.52 7.27 -7.14
C ILE A 165 3.92 7.75 -7.56
N ASN A 166 4.53 7.13 -8.57
CA ASN A 166 5.83 7.53 -9.09
C ASN A 166 5.74 8.41 -10.33
N SER A 167 4.60 8.43 -11.06
CA SER A 167 4.36 9.29 -12.23
C SER A 167 3.75 10.64 -11.91
N VAL A 168 2.99 10.77 -10.81
CA VAL A 168 2.31 12.03 -10.46
C VAL A 168 3.28 12.97 -9.72
N GLY A 169 3.97 13.79 -10.49
CA GLY A 169 4.49 15.10 -10.06
C GLY A 169 5.47 15.12 -8.90
N GLY A 170 6.63 14.49 -9.02
CA GLY A 170 7.66 14.70 -8.04
C GLY A 170 9.05 14.50 -8.62
N LYS A 171 9.89 15.54 -8.61
CA LYS A 171 11.34 15.35 -8.73
C LYS A 171 11.77 14.29 -7.75
N SER A 172 12.63 13.38 -8.18
CA SER A 172 13.18 12.34 -7.31
C SER A 172 13.80 12.96 -6.04
N PRO A 173 13.90 12.25 -4.92
CA PRO A 173 14.64 12.75 -3.77
C PRO A 173 16.04 13.22 -4.13
N SER A 174 16.74 12.55 -5.04
CA SER A 174 18.07 12.94 -5.55
C SER A 174 18.04 14.27 -6.32
N GLU A 175 16.99 14.56 -7.10
CA GLU A 175 16.82 15.84 -7.78
C GLU A 175 16.50 17.00 -6.82
N ARG A 176 15.89 16.71 -5.66
CA ARG A 176 15.70 17.72 -4.60
C ARG A 176 16.98 18.01 -3.84
N TRP A 177 17.83 17.00 -3.59
CA TRP A 177 19.13 17.19 -2.94
C TRP A 177 20.09 17.99 -3.81
N GLY A 178 20.13 17.78 -5.13
CA GLY A 178 20.94 18.59 -6.05
C GLY A 178 20.60 20.08 -5.96
N MET A 179 19.31 20.45 -5.83
CA MET A 179 18.88 21.84 -5.68
C MET A 179 19.24 22.46 -4.32
N ILE A 180 19.43 21.65 -3.27
CA ILE A 180 19.82 22.15 -1.94
C ILE A 180 21.32 22.37 -1.88
N THR A 181 22.12 21.52 -2.49
CA THR A 181 23.59 21.68 -2.53
C THR A 181 24.01 22.88 -3.37
N ASP A 182 23.30 23.20 -4.44
CA ASP A 182 23.57 24.38 -5.28
C ASP A 182 23.25 25.71 -4.59
N ASN A 183 22.51 25.72 -3.48
CA ASN A 183 22.17 26.91 -2.69
C ASN A 183 22.93 27.06 -1.35
N ILE A 184 23.86 26.16 -1.05
CA ILE A 184 24.59 26.15 0.24
C ILE A 184 26.10 26.45 0.04
N ILE A 185 26.54 26.65 -1.22
CA ILE A 185 27.94 27.04 -1.53
C ILE A 185 27.99 28.50 -1.96
#